data_f99c5721d9cbb8453f47734f359ed896
#
_entry.id   f99c5721d9cbb8453f47734f359ed896
#
_cell.length_a   1.000
_cell.length_b   1.000
_cell.length_c   1.000
_cell.angle_alpha   90.00
_cell.angle_beta   90.00
_cell.angle_gamma   90.00
#
_symmetry.space_group_name_H-M   'P 1'
#
loop_
_entity.id
_entity.type
_entity.pdbx_description
1 polymer ?
#
loop_
_entity_poly.entity_id
_entity_poly.type
_entity_poly.pdbx_seq_one_letter_code
_entity_poly.pdbx_strand_id
1 'polypeptide(L)'
;MTDGMLLREYIKDPLFRQYSVIMIDEAHERTISTDVIFGLLKQELSARQDLKIIVTSATLDAEKFSTYFNDCPIFRIPGRMYPVEIKYANEPEPDYLDASLMCVMQIHLTEQKGDILLFLTGQEEIESSC
;
A
#
# COMPACT_ATOMS: atom_id res chain seq x y z
N MET A 1 7.06 -7.43 10.27
CA MET A 1 8.37 -7.38 9.57
C MET A 1 8.18 -6.89 8.15
N THR A 2 9.24 -6.49 7.45
CA THR A 2 9.16 -6.12 6.03
C THR A 2 9.19 -7.38 5.15
N ASP A 3 8.74 -7.25 3.89
CA ASP A 3 8.73 -8.36 2.91
C ASP A 3 10.15 -8.94 2.72
N GLY A 4 11.16 -8.07 2.64
CA GLY A 4 12.55 -8.53 2.55
C GLY A 4 13.04 -9.31 3.77
N MET A 5 12.50 -9.03 4.96
CA MET A 5 12.79 -9.84 6.16
C MET A 5 12.09 -11.19 6.08
N LEU A 6 10.85 -11.24 5.61
CA LEU A 6 10.11 -12.49 5.45
C LEU A 6 10.80 -13.42 4.43
N LEU A 7 11.36 -12.85 3.35
CA LEU A 7 12.19 -13.61 2.39
C LEU A 7 13.43 -14.21 3.06
N ARG A 8 14.09 -13.48 3.94
CA ARG A 8 15.25 -14.00 4.68
C ARG A 8 14.86 -15.12 5.66
N GLU A 9 13.69 -15.03 6.27
CA GLU A 9 13.14 -16.11 7.10
C GLU A 9 12.84 -17.35 6.25
N TYR A 10 12.29 -17.20 5.04
CA TYR A 10 12.09 -18.31 4.10
C TYR A 10 13.39 -19.05 3.77
N ILE A 11 14.49 -18.32 3.54
CA ILE A 11 15.80 -18.94 3.24
C ILE A 11 16.29 -19.81 4.39
N LYS A 12 15.98 -19.46 5.64
CA LYS A 12 16.36 -20.23 6.84
C LYS A 12 15.43 -21.41 7.09
N ASP A 13 14.13 -21.19 6.92
CA ASP A 13 13.08 -22.20 7.12
C ASP A 13 12.02 -22.06 6.02
N PRO A 14 12.17 -22.77 4.88
CA PRO A 14 11.24 -22.69 3.76
C PRO A 14 9.80 -23.06 4.14
N LEU A 15 9.61 -23.90 5.13
CA LEU A 15 8.27 -24.30 5.58
C LEU A 15 7.63 -23.32 6.57
N PHE A 16 8.31 -22.25 6.96
CA PHE A 16 7.79 -21.27 7.93
C PHE A 16 7.23 -21.93 9.21
N ARG A 17 7.92 -22.93 9.77
CA ARG A 17 7.40 -23.77 10.86
C ARG A 17 7.04 -23.01 12.13
N GLN A 18 7.64 -21.86 12.34
CA GLN A 18 7.37 -20.97 13.49
C GLN A 18 6.10 -20.12 13.31
N TYR A 19 5.48 -20.13 12.12
CA TYR A 19 4.28 -19.34 11.83
C TYR A 19 3.10 -20.23 11.51
N SER A 20 1.94 -19.91 12.07
CA SER A 20 0.65 -20.53 11.75
C SER A 20 -0.17 -19.67 10.79
N VAL A 21 0.11 -18.36 10.78
CA VAL A 21 -0.57 -17.38 9.94
C VAL A 21 0.48 -16.41 9.40
N ILE A 22 0.42 -16.12 8.12
CA ILE A 22 1.23 -15.07 7.47
C ILE A 22 0.24 -14.09 6.84
N MET A 23 0.35 -12.81 7.20
CA MET A 23 -0.42 -11.73 6.60
C MET A 23 0.51 -10.87 5.74
N ILE A 24 0.13 -10.69 4.47
CA ILE A 24 0.81 -9.81 3.53
C ILE A 24 -0.09 -8.61 3.31
N ASP A 25 0.39 -7.47 3.80
CA ASP A 25 -0.33 -6.21 3.74
C ASP A 25 0.07 -5.41 2.49
N GLU A 26 -0.83 -4.52 2.03
CA GLU A 26 -0.61 -3.63 0.89
C GLU A 26 -0.16 -4.35 -0.40
N ALA A 27 -0.71 -5.53 -0.65
CA ALA A 27 -0.33 -6.39 -1.79
C ALA A 27 -0.45 -5.70 -3.18
N HIS A 28 -1.21 -4.61 -3.26
CA HIS A 28 -1.36 -3.82 -4.48
C HIS A 28 -0.11 -3.02 -4.85
N GLU A 29 0.83 -2.80 -3.94
CA GLU A 29 2.09 -2.12 -4.24
C GLU A 29 2.99 -2.94 -5.15
N ARG A 30 2.78 -4.27 -5.23
CA ARG A 30 3.47 -5.17 -6.15
C ARG A 30 4.99 -5.03 -6.11
N THR A 31 5.57 -4.95 -4.92
CA THR A 31 7.02 -4.96 -4.78
C THR A 31 7.60 -6.30 -5.26
N ILE A 32 8.84 -6.29 -5.73
CA ILE A 32 9.53 -7.52 -6.17
C ILE A 32 9.54 -8.54 -5.03
N SER A 33 9.82 -8.11 -3.80
CA SER A 33 9.85 -8.99 -2.64
C SER A 33 8.48 -9.62 -2.37
N THR A 34 7.40 -8.86 -2.45
CA THR A 34 6.03 -9.35 -2.27
C THR A 34 5.68 -10.38 -3.35
N ASP A 35 5.99 -10.12 -4.61
CA ASP A 35 5.69 -11.04 -5.71
C ASP A 35 6.46 -12.36 -5.58
N VAL A 36 7.72 -12.31 -5.18
CA VAL A 36 8.52 -13.52 -4.90
C VAL A 36 7.91 -14.31 -3.73
N ILE A 37 7.53 -13.64 -2.63
CA ILE A 37 6.87 -14.28 -1.49
C ILE A 37 5.58 -14.98 -1.92
N PHE A 38 4.75 -14.37 -2.76
CA PHE A 38 3.53 -15.02 -3.26
C PHE A 38 3.82 -16.32 -3.99
N GLY A 39 4.86 -16.35 -4.83
CA GLY A 39 5.28 -17.57 -5.51
C GLY A 39 5.69 -18.67 -4.54
N LEU A 40 6.50 -18.32 -3.55
CA LEU A 40 6.99 -19.23 -2.53
C LEU A 40 5.86 -19.76 -1.63
N LEU A 41 5.01 -18.87 -1.11
CA LEU A 41 3.89 -19.24 -0.27
C LEU A 41 2.88 -20.14 -1.00
N LYS A 42 2.63 -19.90 -2.28
CA LYS A 42 1.76 -20.76 -3.08
C LYS A 42 2.30 -22.20 -3.15
N GLN A 43 3.62 -22.35 -3.28
CA GLN A 43 4.27 -23.66 -3.28
C GLN A 43 4.14 -24.34 -1.91
N GLU A 44 4.39 -23.61 -0.83
CA GLU A 44 4.39 -24.16 0.53
C GLU A 44 2.99 -24.50 1.05
N LEU A 45 1.93 -23.84 0.59
CA LEU A 45 0.55 -24.18 0.93
C LEU A 45 0.18 -25.62 0.59
N SER A 46 0.82 -26.21 -0.41
CA SER A 46 0.61 -27.62 -0.78
C SER A 46 1.24 -28.58 0.25
N ALA A 47 2.31 -28.17 0.91
CA ALA A 47 3.02 -28.94 1.93
C ALA A 47 2.51 -28.66 3.35
N ARG A 48 1.98 -27.46 3.61
CA ARG A 48 1.56 -26.96 4.92
C ARG A 48 0.07 -26.61 4.93
N GLN A 49 -0.79 -27.62 5.12
CA GLN A 49 -2.26 -27.41 5.20
C GLN A 49 -2.72 -26.64 6.44
N ASP A 50 -1.89 -26.57 7.46
CA ASP A 50 -2.12 -25.82 8.70
C ASP A 50 -1.78 -24.33 8.60
N LEU A 51 -0.96 -23.92 7.60
CA LEU A 51 -0.57 -22.55 7.38
C LEU A 51 -1.73 -21.76 6.75
N LYS A 52 -2.05 -20.61 7.34
CA LYS A 52 -3.05 -19.68 6.81
C LYS A 52 -2.37 -18.47 6.22
N ILE A 53 -2.77 -18.05 5.02
CA ILE A 53 -2.28 -16.86 4.37
C ILE A 53 -3.44 -15.87 4.25
N ILE A 54 -3.19 -14.63 4.64
CA ILE A 54 -4.10 -13.50 4.51
C ILE A 54 -3.42 -12.47 3.64
N VAL A 55 -4.08 -12.07 2.56
CA VAL A 55 -3.59 -11.00 1.67
C VAL A 55 -4.54 -9.83 1.80
N THR A 56 -4.01 -8.65 2.13
CA THR A 56 -4.79 -7.42 2.15
C THR A 56 -4.40 -6.51 0.99
N SER A 57 -5.38 -5.81 0.45
CA SER A 57 -5.18 -4.91 -0.69
C SER A 57 -6.23 -3.81 -0.67
N ALA A 58 -5.83 -2.60 -1.03
CA ALA A 58 -6.73 -1.46 -1.18
C ALA A 58 -7.37 -1.36 -2.57
N THR A 59 -6.96 -2.19 -3.53
CA THR A 59 -7.46 -2.13 -4.91
C THR A 59 -8.49 -3.21 -5.24
N LEU A 60 -9.15 -3.05 -6.40
CA LEU A 60 -10.15 -3.98 -6.92
C LEU A 60 -9.56 -5.29 -7.50
N ASP A 61 -8.25 -5.49 -7.41
CA ASP A 61 -7.56 -6.68 -7.97
C ASP A 61 -7.71 -7.95 -7.11
N ALA A 62 -8.64 -7.96 -6.16
CA ALA A 62 -8.85 -9.09 -5.25
C ALA A 62 -9.14 -10.41 -6.00
N GLU A 63 -9.84 -10.34 -7.13
CA GLU A 63 -10.14 -11.51 -7.96
C GLU A 63 -8.87 -12.16 -8.52
N LYS A 64 -7.85 -11.38 -8.89
CA LYS A 64 -6.58 -11.90 -9.37
C LYS A 64 -5.86 -12.70 -8.28
N PHE A 65 -5.83 -12.17 -7.05
CA PHE A 65 -5.25 -12.88 -5.91
C PHE A 65 -6.07 -14.12 -5.56
N SER A 66 -7.40 -14.05 -5.59
CA SER A 66 -8.25 -15.20 -5.34
C SER A 66 -7.94 -16.34 -6.32
N THR A 67 -7.98 -16.07 -7.61
CA THR A 67 -7.66 -17.05 -8.65
C THR A 67 -6.22 -17.58 -8.50
N TYR A 68 -5.27 -16.72 -8.18
CA TYR A 68 -3.89 -17.13 -7.96
C TYR A 68 -3.76 -18.11 -6.80
N PHE A 69 -4.51 -17.93 -5.70
CA PHE A 69 -4.52 -18.80 -4.52
C PHE A 69 -5.70 -19.78 -4.52
N ASN A 70 -5.95 -20.44 -5.66
CA ASN A 70 -6.93 -21.53 -5.82
C ASN A 70 -8.36 -21.11 -5.45
N ASP A 71 -8.80 -19.97 -5.96
CA ASP A 71 -10.12 -19.38 -5.73
C ASP A 71 -10.44 -19.18 -4.24
N CYS A 72 -9.43 -18.70 -3.49
CA CYS A 72 -9.60 -18.40 -2.08
C CYS A 72 -10.71 -17.38 -1.85
N PRO A 73 -11.44 -17.44 -0.73
CA PRO A 73 -12.53 -16.53 -0.44
C PRO A 73 -12.05 -15.09 -0.30
N ILE A 74 -12.84 -14.15 -0.85
CA ILE A 74 -12.61 -12.72 -0.75
C ILE A 74 -13.53 -12.14 0.32
N PHE A 75 -12.94 -11.46 1.29
CA PHE A 75 -13.67 -10.69 2.30
C PHE A 75 -13.54 -9.20 2.00
N ARG A 76 -14.66 -8.53 1.76
CA ARG A 76 -14.70 -7.09 1.47
C ARG A 76 -15.11 -6.32 2.71
N ILE A 77 -14.28 -5.37 3.12
CA ILE A 77 -14.55 -4.47 4.23
C ILE A 77 -15.03 -3.14 3.62
N PRO A 78 -16.31 -2.78 3.75
CA PRO A 78 -16.78 -1.51 3.25
C PRO A 78 -16.14 -0.37 4.04
N GLY A 79 -15.43 0.51 3.33
CA GLY A 79 -14.87 1.71 3.90
C GLY A 79 -15.92 2.81 4.08
N ARG A 80 -15.73 3.67 5.09
CA ARG A 80 -16.49 4.91 5.22
C ARG A 80 -15.82 5.98 4.38
N MET A 81 -16.51 6.48 3.36
CA MET A 81 -16.02 7.58 2.54
C MET A 81 -16.59 8.90 3.05
N TYR A 82 -15.75 9.92 3.10
CA TYR A 82 -16.17 11.30 3.28
C TYR A 82 -16.32 11.97 1.92
N PRO A 83 -17.15 13.02 1.80
CA PRO A 83 -17.21 13.79 0.56
C PRO A 83 -15.82 14.36 0.22
N VAL A 84 -15.42 14.21 -1.04
CA VAL A 84 -14.15 14.72 -1.56
C VAL A 84 -14.45 15.63 -2.74
N GLU A 85 -14.03 16.90 -2.66
CA GLU A 85 -14.07 17.85 -3.75
C GLU A 85 -12.70 17.89 -4.42
N ILE A 86 -12.66 17.61 -5.72
CA ILE A 86 -11.42 17.64 -6.51
C ILE A 86 -11.32 18.99 -7.20
N LYS A 87 -10.24 19.73 -6.95
CA LYS A 87 -9.96 21.03 -7.55
C LYS A 87 -8.66 20.95 -8.36
N TYR A 88 -8.61 21.68 -9.45
CA TYR A 88 -7.43 21.77 -10.31
C TYR A 88 -7.01 23.22 -10.45
N ALA A 89 -5.73 23.46 -10.70
CA ALA A 89 -5.26 24.78 -11.13
C ALA A 89 -5.88 25.15 -12.49
N ASN A 90 -6.25 26.39 -12.67
CA ASN A 90 -6.87 26.87 -13.93
C ASN A 90 -5.86 26.92 -15.08
N GLU A 91 -4.60 27.17 -14.78
CA GLU A 91 -3.50 27.28 -15.74
C GLU A 91 -2.30 26.44 -15.26
N PRO A 92 -1.46 25.96 -16.21
CA PRO A 92 -0.22 25.30 -15.84
C PRO A 92 0.72 26.25 -15.09
N GLU A 93 1.18 25.83 -13.92
CA GLU A 93 2.13 26.61 -13.13
C GLU A 93 3.56 26.27 -13.55
N PRO A 94 4.41 27.28 -13.82
CA PRO A 94 5.79 27.08 -14.22
C PRO A 94 6.64 26.49 -13.07
N ASP A 95 6.31 26.86 -11.83
CA ASP A 95 6.93 26.34 -10.61
C ASP A 95 5.85 25.71 -9.71
N TYR A 96 5.79 24.38 -9.73
CA TYR A 96 4.78 23.66 -8.95
C TYR A 96 5.07 23.70 -7.45
N LEU A 97 6.32 23.87 -7.03
CA LEU A 97 6.68 23.92 -5.62
C LEU A 97 6.15 25.19 -4.98
N ASP A 98 6.46 26.34 -5.57
CA ASP A 98 5.94 27.63 -5.11
C ASP A 98 4.41 27.67 -5.16
N ALA A 99 3.81 27.20 -6.24
CA ALA A 99 2.35 27.12 -6.38
C ALA A 99 1.71 26.24 -5.31
N SER A 100 2.34 25.11 -4.97
CA SER A 100 1.88 24.22 -3.91
C SER A 100 1.94 24.88 -2.54
N LEU A 101 3.02 25.58 -2.23
CA LEU A 101 3.17 26.31 -0.96
C LEU A 101 2.16 27.45 -0.85
N MET A 102 1.94 28.19 -1.93
CA MET A 102 0.89 29.23 -1.96
C MET A 102 -0.50 28.62 -1.73
N CYS A 103 -0.79 27.48 -2.33
CA CYS A 103 -2.04 26.76 -2.13
C CYS A 103 -2.23 26.32 -0.66
N VAL A 104 -1.19 25.77 -0.05
CA VAL A 104 -1.20 25.41 1.39
C VAL A 104 -1.49 26.62 2.25
N MET A 105 -0.81 27.74 2.01
CA MET A 105 -1.05 28.97 2.76
C MET A 105 -2.45 29.52 2.55
N GLN A 106 -2.97 29.48 1.34
CA GLN A 106 -4.34 29.88 1.04
C GLN A 106 -5.35 29.03 1.79
N ILE A 107 -5.22 27.69 1.73
CA ILE A 107 -6.08 26.76 2.47
C ILE A 107 -6.04 27.06 3.97
N HIS A 108 -4.84 27.23 4.52
CA HIS A 108 -4.67 27.53 5.95
C HIS A 108 -5.37 28.82 6.39
N LEU A 109 -5.38 29.83 5.54
CA LEU A 109 -5.96 31.14 5.86
C LEU A 109 -7.48 31.23 5.60
N THR A 110 -8.00 30.46 4.63
CA THR A 110 -9.38 30.64 4.14
C THR A 110 -10.31 29.49 4.47
N GLU A 111 -9.78 28.28 4.66
CA GLU A 111 -10.60 27.10 4.91
C GLU A 111 -10.82 26.84 6.40
N GLN A 112 -11.75 25.93 6.69
CA GLN A 112 -12.03 25.52 8.06
C GLN A 112 -10.83 24.77 8.65
N LYS A 113 -10.75 24.74 9.99
CA LYS A 113 -9.72 24.01 10.71
C LYS A 113 -9.66 22.53 10.28
N GLY A 114 -8.49 22.11 9.86
CA GLY A 114 -8.22 20.74 9.42
C GLY A 114 -6.72 20.52 9.23
N ASP A 115 -6.35 19.31 8.86
CA ASP A 115 -4.98 18.95 8.53
C ASP A 115 -4.75 19.10 7.02
N ILE A 116 -3.53 19.46 6.64
CA ILE A 116 -3.12 19.60 5.25
C ILE A 116 -2.02 18.58 4.96
N LEU A 117 -2.20 17.80 3.90
CA LEU A 117 -1.20 16.84 3.44
C LEU A 117 -0.75 17.23 2.03
N LEU A 118 0.54 17.64 1.91
CA LEU A 118 1.17 18.00 0.67
C LEU A 118 2.09 16.88 0.18
N PHE A 119 1.88 16.38 -1.03
CA PHE A 119 2.75 15.40 -1.67
C PHE A 119 3.72 16.10 -2.61
N LEU A 120 5.01 15.85 -2.40
CA LEU A 120 6.11 16.37 -3.21
C LEU A 120 6.95 15.22 -3.78
N THR A 121 7.81 15.49 -4.74
CA THR A 121 8.50 14.45 -5.53
C THR A 121 9.71 13.85 -4.82
N GLY A 122 10.28 14.53 -3.82
CA GLY A 122 11.48 14.07 -3.17
C GLY A 122 11.82 14.76 -1.86
N GLN A 123 12.80 14.20 -1.15
CA GLN A 123 13.22 14.65 0.17
C GLN A 123 13.69 16.11 0.17
N GLU A 124 14.45 16.52 -0.85
CA GLU A 124 14.97 17.89 -0.95
C GLU A 124 13.86 18.94 -1.02
N GLU A 125 12.80 18.66 -1.79
CA GLU A 125 11.64 19.55 -1.88
C GLU A 125 10.85 19.59 -0.58
N ILE A 126 10.70 18.44 0.09
CA ILE A 126 10.03 18.37 1.39
C ILE A 126 10.79 19.20 2.43
N GLU A 127 12.11 19.04 2.51
CA GLU A 127 12.95 19.77 3.46
C GLU A 127 12.99 21.28 3.19
N SER A 128 12.98 21.67 1.91
CA SER A 128 12.96 23.10 1.55
C SER A 128 11.59 23.76 1.77
N SER A 129 10.52 22.95 1.85
CA SER A 129 9.14 23.43 2.05
C SER A 129 8.74 23.56 3.52
N CYS A 130 9.52 22.99 4.44
CA CYS A 130 9.27 23.05 5.89
C CYS A 130 9.90 24.25 6.54
#